data_f4ae1dd33f9551ce029d754487336411
#
_entry.id   f4ae1dd33f9551ce029d754487336411
#
_cell.length_a   1.000
_cell.length_b   1.000
_cell.length_c   1.000
_cell.angle_alpha   90.00
_cell.angle_beta   90.00
_cell.angle_gamma   90.00
#
_symmetry.space_group_name_H-M   'P 1'
#
loop_
_entity.id
_entity.type
_entity.pdbx_description
1 polymer ?
#
loop_
_entity_poly.entity_id
_entity_poly.type
_entity_poly.pdbx_seq_one_letter_code
_entity_poly.pdbx_strand_id
1 'polypeptide(L)'
;MKLTLEGIKEKKDWESAGVKLPSYDIDTIVARTKESPEWVHFGAGNIFRIFLGGIADKLISEGEMEKGITCVETFDFDVVDKIYKPYDNLVLAVTLKADGSTDKQILGSLTEAVKAQSNVKEEWDRLIEIFKNPELKMISFTITEKGYALKNAEGKYFPFIEQDIENGPEKAVSAMAVVCALLNERFKAGRSPLAVVSMDNCSHNGEKLRSSILTMASEWKNKGYVSEGFVEYISDEEQVSFPWSMIDKITPRPAESVCESLKELGIENVEPVITSKNTYIAPFVNAEGPQYLVIEDKFPNGRPALEKAGVYLTDRDTVNKVERMKVTTCLNPLHTALAVYGCLLGYTLIADEMKDVELNKLVHEIGPAEGMPVVTDPGILSPEAFVDEVINVRIPNPFMPDTPQRIATDTSQKVGIRYGETIKSYVSKYGDAKKLKAIPLAIAGWCRYLIGVDDNGEKFERSSDPMLCELTDILKEIEVGKPETYTGQLKTILSNKNIFGSDLYEAGIGNLIEEMFKKEIAEPGAVRKTLKEYL
;
A
#
# COMPACT_ATOMS: atom_id res chain seq x y z
N MET A 1 25.39 1.32 21.37
CA MET A 1 24.63 2.59 21.13
C MET A 1 23.15 2.32 21.41
N LYS A 2 22.46 3.21 22.13
CA LYS A 2 21.01 3.05 22.43
C LYS A 2 20.19 4.04 21.60
N LEU A 3 19.13 3.57 20.97
CA LEU A 3 18.19 4.39 20.21
C LEU A 3 17.24 5.13 21.19
N THR A 4 17.76 6.14 21.88
CA THR A 4 17.04 7.00 22.83
C THR A 4 17.56 8.42 22.72
N LEU A 5 16.79 9.41 23.20
CA LEU A 5 17.23 10.82 23.21
C LEU A 5 18.56 11.01 23.95
N GLU A 6 18.80 10.24 25.00
CA GLU A 6 20.09 10.26 25.69
C GLU A 6 21.20 9.57 24.87
N GLY A 7 20.88 8.41 24.27
CA GLY A 7 21.87 7.62 23.53
C GLY A 7 22.34 8.28 22.23
N ILE A 8 21.52 9.11 21.59
CA ILE A 8 21.93 9.84 20.36
C ILE A 8 22.81 11.06 20.63
N LYS A 9 23.01 11.45 21.89
CA LYS A 9 23.98 12.51 22.25
C LYS A 9 25.43 12.07 22.00
N GLU A 10 25.71 10.76 22.03
CA GLU A 10 27.00 10.17 21.67
C GLU A 10 27.24 10.18 20.15
N LYS A 11 27.19 11.38 19.55
CA LYS A 11 27.16 11.59 18.08
C LYS A 11 28.27 10.85 17.33
N LYS A 12 29.49 10.81 17.88
CA LYS A 12 30.66 10.19 17.24
C LYS A 12 30.45 8.69 16.94
N ASP A 13 29.82 7.98 17.84
CA ASP A 13 29.59 6.54 17.71
C ASP A 13 28.60 6.28 16.57
N TRP A 14 27.51 7.05 16.52
CA TRP A 14 26.52 6.97 15.45
C TRP A 14 27.05 7.36 14.08
N GLU A 15 27.83 8.45 14.01
CA GLU A 15 28.48 8.90 12.78
C GLU A 15 29.50 7.87 12.27
N SER A 16 30.27 7.27 13.19
CA SER A 16 31.23 6.19 12.87
C SER A 16 30.54 4.92 12.35
N ALA A 17 29.31 4.64 12.80
CA ALA A 17 28.46 3.57 12.30
C ALA A 17 27.75 3.92 10.97
N GLY A 18 27.99 5.12 10.41
CA GLY A 18 27.36 5.58 9.19
C GLY A 18 25.86 5.90 9.34
N VAL A 19 25.43 6.29 10.55
CA VAL A 19 24.05 6.65 10.86
C VAL A 19 23.91 8.17 10.92
N LYS A 20 23.04 8.74 10.10
CA LYS A 20 22.70 10.17 10.16
C LYS A 20 21.82 10.46 11.37
N LEU A 21 22.13 11.54 12.08
CA LEU A 21 21.34 12.04 13.19
C LEU A 21 20.48 13.24 12.76
N PRO A 22 19.36 13.53 13.43
CA PRO A 22 18.61 14.75 13.24
C PRO A 22 19.48 15.99 13.42
N SER A 23 19.32 16.98 12.53
CA SER A 23 20.08 18.24 12.56
C SER A 23 19.45 19.35 13.43
N TYR A 24 18.29 19.07 14.00
CA TYR A 24 17.48 19.99 14.79
C TYR A 24 17.40 19.55 16.26
N ASP A 25 16.95 20.46 17.12
CA ASP A 25 16.70 20.18 18.54
C ASP A 25 15.35 19.47 18.71
N ILE A 26 15.41 18.15 18.97
CA ILE A 26 14.24 17.29 19.10
C ILE A 26 13.36 17.71 20.30
N ASP A 27 13.97 18.09 21.42
CA ASP A 27 13.23 18.49 22.63
C ASP A 27 12.34 19.71 22.35
N THR A 28 12.85 20.69 21.60
CA THR A 28 12.08 21.87 21.16
C THR A 28 10.93 21.46 20.23
N ILE A 29 11.16 20.56 19.27
CA ILE A 29 10.12 20.09 18.35
C ILE A 29 9.02 19.32 19.11
N VAL A 30 9.42 18.44 20.04
CA VAL A 30 8.47 17.71 20.90
C VAL A 30 7.61 18.66 21.73
N ALA A 31 8.23 19.66 22.38
CA ALA A 31 7.51 20.63 23.21
C ALA A 31 6.47 21.42 22.38
N ARG A 32 6.88 21.97 21.23
CA ARG A 32 6.01 22.72 20.33
C ARG A 32 4.85 21.87 19.78
N THR A 33 5.15 20.61 19.43
CA THR A 33 4.11 19.70 18.90
C THR A 33 3.09 19.36 19.98
N LYS A 34 3.53 19.06 21.21
CA LYS A 34 2.63 18.75 22.31
C LYS A 34 1.73 19.92 22.69
N GLU A 35 2.26 21.15 22.65
CA GLU A 35 1.49 22.37 22.92
C GLU A 35 0.41 22.58 21.85
N SER A 36 0.74 22.38 20.57
CA SER A 36 -0.15 22.72 19.47
C SER A 36 0.10 21.83 18.26
N PRO A 37 -0.40 20.56 18.22
CA PRO A 37 -0.21 19.67 17.09
C PRO A 37 -0.84 20.20 15.80
N GLU A 38 -0.11 20.13 14.68
CA GLU A 38 -0.62 20.52 13.36
C GLU A 38 -0.91 19.31 12.47
N TRP A 39 -0.21 18.20 12.71
CA TRP A 39 -0.35 16.96 11.98
C TRP A 39 -0.46 15.78 12.95
N VAL A 40 -1.57 15.05 12.87
CA VAL A 40 -1.80 13.81 13.60
C VAL A 40 -1.89 12.66 12.60
N HIS A 41 -1.28 11.52 12.90
CA HIS A 41 -1.33 10.35 12.04
C HIS A 41 -1.91 9.14 12.78
N PHE A 42 -2.89 8.48 12.15
CA PHE A 42 -3.51 7.26 12.64
C PHE A 42 -2.89 6.03 11.98
N GLY A 43 -2.33 5.14 12.81
CA GLY A 43 -1.59 3.96 12.40
C GLY A 43 -0.09 4.07 12.68
N ALA A 44 0.41 3.21 13.56
CA ALA A 44 1.78 3.24 14.07
C ALA A 44 2.75 2.33 13.28
N GLY A 45 2.37 1.91 12.06
CA GLY A 45 3.09 0.93 11.26
C GLY A 45 4.34 1.45 10.55
N ASN A 46 5.03 0.54 9.87
CA ASN A 46 6.33 0.81 9.25
C ASN A 46 6.29 1.89 8.16
N ILE A 47 5.25 1.93 7.32
CA ILE A 47 5.15 2.92 6.24
C ILE A 47 5.05 4.34 6.82
N PHE A 48 4.26 4.53 7.88
CA PHE A 48 4.20 5.80 8.59
C PHE A 48 5.56 6.19 9.16
N ARG A 49 6.19 5.28 9.89
CA ARG A 49 7.43 5.53 10.63
C ARG A 49 8.56 5.98 9.70
N ILE A 50 8.78 5.30 8.56
CA ILE A 50 9.91 5.61 7.68
C ILE A 50 9.55 6.63 6.60
N PHE A 51 8.35 6.58 6.01
CA PHE A 51 8.02 7.42 4.87
C PHE A 51 7.45 8.78 5.31
N LEU A 52 6.34 8.78 6.05
CA LEU A 52 5.72 10.03 6.48
C LEU A 52 6.57 10.69 7.58
N GLY A 53 7.13 9.89 8.49
CA GLY A 53 8.13 10.37 9.44
C GLY A 53 9.35 10.96 8.75
N GLY A 54 9.85 10.33 7.68
CA GLY A 54 10.96 10.85 6.87
C GLY A 54 10.63 12.16 6.16
N ILE A 55 9.41 12.33 5.65
CA ILE A 55 8.92 13.61 5.08
C ILE A 55 8.96 14.71 6.14
N ALA A 56 8.38 14.46 7.31
CA ALA A 56 8.37 15.43 8.40
C ALA A 56 9.79 15.76 8.90
N ASP A 57 10.65 14.74 9.05
CA ASP A 57 12.05 14.92 9.47
C ASP A 57 12.83 15.81 8.51
N LYS A 58 12.64 15.61 7.19
CA LYS A 58 13.24 16.46 6.16
C LYS A 58 12.74 17.90 6.28
N LEU A 59 11.43 18.12 6.38
CA LEU A 59 10.84 19.45 6.50
C LEU A 59 11.33 20.18 7.75
N ILE A 60 11.44 19.49 8.88
CA ILE A 60 11.99 20.08 10.12
C ILE A 60 13.46 20.40 9.94
N SER A 61 14.26 19.51 9.36
CA SER A 61 15.69 19.72 9.12
C SER A 61 15.97 20.90 8.19
N GLU A 62 15.07 21.17 7.23
CA GLU A 62 15.17 22.29 6.28
C GLU A 62 14.53 23.59 6.81
N GLY A 63 13.94 23.56 8.01
CA GLY A 63 13.30 24.73 8.64
C GLY A 63 11.92 25.08 8.05
N GLU A 64 11.31 24.15 7.29
CA GLU A 64 10.00 24.31 6.66
C GLU A 64 8.84 23.86 7.57
N MET A 65 9.15 23.19 8.68
CA MET A 65 8.21 22.74 9.68
C MET A 65 8.83 22.87 11.08
N GLU A 66 8.06 23.41 12.03
CA GLU A 66 8.53 23.65 13.39
C GLU A 66 7.96 22.67 14.42
N LYS A 67 7.11 21.76 13.99
CA LYS A 67 6.43 20.76 14.79
C LYS A 67 6.54 19.40 14.11
N GLY A 68 6.53 18.33 14.88
CA GLY A 68 6.53 16.97 14.36
C GLY A 68 5.13 16.39 14.19
N ILE A 69 5.05 15.06 14.15
CA ILE A 69 3.79 14.32 13.99
C ILE A 69 3.43 13.67 15.33
N THR A 70 2.18 13.82 15.76
CA THR A 70 1.60 13.00 16.81
C THR A 70 1.04 11.72 16.20
N CYS A 71 1.51 10.56 16.65
CA CYS A 71 1.05 9.24 16.24
C CYS A 71 -0.14 8.81 17.09
N VAL A 72 -1.16 8.22 16.47
CA VAL A 72 -2.31 7.63 17.16
C VAL A 72 -2.47 6.18 16.71
N GLU A 73 -2.45 5.25 17.66
CA GLU A 73 -2.70 3.83 17.38
C GLU A 73 -4.12 3.45 17.80
N THR A 74 -4.86 2.77 16.91
CA THR A 74 -6.27 2.42 17.12
C THR A 74 -6.54 0.93 17.30
N PHE A 75 -5.54 0.07 17.05
CA PHE A 75 -5.74 -1.38 17.03
C PHE A 75 -4.73 -2.15 17.87
N ASP A 76 -3.44 -1.94 17.63
CA ASP A 76 -2.35 -2.67 18.26
C ASP A 76 -1.56 -1.79 19.23
N PHE A 77 -2.12 -1.58 20.39
CA PHE A 77 -1.56 -0.68 21.41
C PHE A 77 -0.18 -1.10 21.93
N ASP A 78 0.16 -2.39 21.81
CA ASP A 78 1.50 -2.89 22.13
C ASP A 78 2.60 -2.21 21.32
N VAL A 79 2.28 -1.76 20.10
CA VAL A 79 3.24 -1.03 19.26
C VAL A 79 3.67 0.26 19.95
N VAL A 80 2.74 1.01 20.55
CA VAL A 80 3.07 2.24 21.29
C VAL A 80 3.95 1.90 22.50
N ASP A 81 3.57 0.87 23.27
CA ASP A 81 4.24 0.54 24.53
C ASP A 81 5.60 -0.14 24.32
N LYS A 82 5.79 -0.90 23.21
CA LYS A 82 7.01 -1.69 22.97
C LYS A 82 7.96 -1.04 21.96
N ILE A 83 7.45 -0.17 21.04
CA ILE A 83 8.24 0.36 19.91
C ILE A 83 8.38 1.89 19.98
N TYR A 84 7.41 2.64 20.49
CA TYR A 84 7.53 4.08 20.56
C TYR A 84 8.09 4.56 21.90
N LYS A 85 7.42 4.25 23.00
CA LYS A 85 7.81 4.72 24.34
C LYS A 85 9.23 4.33 24.77
N PRO A 86 9.70 3.07 24.59
CA PRO A 86 11.04 2.68 25.01
C PRO A 86 12.18 3.33 24.22
N TYR A 87 11.85 3.89 23.05
CA TYR A 87 12.81 4.51 22.13
C TYR A 87 12.58 6.02 21.97
N ASP A 88 11.89 6.65 22.91
CA ASP A 88 11.61 8.10 22.91
C ASP A 88 10.95 8.56 21.59
N ASN A 89 10.13 7.71 20.95
CA ASN A 89 9.52 7.88 19.64
C ASN A 89 10.52 8.02 18.47
N LEU A 90 11.81 7.77 18.68
CA LEU A 90 12.81 7.77 17.61
C LEU A 90 12.62 6.56 16.69
N VAL A 91 12.94 6.73 15.42
CA VAL A 91 12.90 5.65 14.43
C VAL A 91 14.25 5.51 13.77
N LEU A 92 14.82 4.32 13.75
CA LEU A 92 16.00 4.02 12.93
C LEU A 92 15.54 3.57 11.54
N ALA A 93 15.61 4.47 10.59
CA ALA A 93 15.29 4.21 9.19
C ALA A 93 16.48 3.59 8.46
N VAL A 94 16.28 2.45 7.80
CA VAL A 94 17.28 1.73 7.01
C VAL A 94 16.78 1.59 5.58
N THR A 95 17.37 2.33 4.66
CA THR A 95 17.04 2.23 3.23
C THR A 95 17.94 1.20 2.56
N LEU A 96 17.35 0.18 1.97
CA LEU A 96 18.02 -0.92 1.29
C LEU A 96 18.11 -0.63 -0.21
N LYS A 97 19.33 -0.50 -0.74
CA LYS A 97 19.56 -0.22 -2.16
C LYS A 97 19.85 -1.51 -2.94
N ALA A 98 19.52 -1.51 -4.21
CA ALA A 98 19.70 -2.68 -5.10
C ALA A 98 21.17 -3.11 -5.22
N ASP A 99 22.13 -2.20 -5.02
CA ASP A 99 23.57 -2.48 -5.02
C ASP A 99 24.09 -3.12 -3.71
N GLY A 100 23.21 -3.35 -2.73
CA GLY A 100 23.55 -3.90 -1.43
C GLY A 100 23.97 -2.87 -0.38
N SER A 101 24.13 -1.61 -0.75
CA SER A 101 24.42 -0.56 0.22
C SER A 101 23.17 -0.17 1.02
N THR A 102 23.39 0.39 2.20
CA THR A 102 22.30 0.83 3.08
C THR A 102 22.53 2.27 3.53
N ASP A 103 21.49 3.10 3.45
CA ASP A 103 21.47 4.38 4.15
C ASP A 103 20.77 4.21 5.49
N LYS A 104 21.36 4.74 6.56
CA LYS A 104 20.82 4.69 7.91
C LYS A 104 20.62 6.09 8.46
N GLN A 105 19.45 6.34 9.02
CA GLN A 105 19.11 7.64 9.57
C GLN A 105 18.21 7.47 10.81
N ILE A 106 18.46 8.26 11.85
CA ILE A 106 17.53 8.40 12.97
C ILE A 106 16.57 9.54 12.63
N LEU A 107 15.28 9.26 12.72
CA LEU A 107 14.20 10.23 12.55
C LEU A 107 13.70 10.65 13.94
N GLY A 108 13.67 11.96 14.19
CA GLY A 108 13.17 12.56 15.44
C GLY A 108 11.84 13.29 15.27
N SER A 109 11.20 13.16 14.11
CA SER A 109 9.98 13.87 13.74
C SER A 109 8.70 13.31 14.37
N LEU A 110 8.73 12.11 14.93
CA LEU A 110 7.60 11.51 15.64
C LEU A 110 7.70 11.91 17.11
N THR A 111 6.84 12.79 17.56
CA THR A 111 7.02 13.51 18.82
C THR A 111 6.21 12.99 19.97
N GLU A 112 5.11 12.32 19.67
CA GLU A 112 4.18 11.76 20.65
C GLU A 112 3.49 10.54 20.07
N ALA A 113 3.21 9.52 20.89
CA ALA A 113 2.42 8.36 20.51
C ALA A 113 1.32 8.13 21.54
N VAL A 114 0.05 8.18 21.08
CA VAL A 114 -1.17 8.10 21.88
C VAL A 114 -1.97 6.87 21.48
N LYS A 115 -2.55 6.19 22.47
CA LYS A 115 -3.46 5.05 22.22
C LYS A 115 -4.90 5.55 22.15
N ALA A 116 -5.62 5.22 21.08
CA ALA A 116 -7.01 5.63 20.90
C ALA A 116 -7.96 4.75 21.73
N GLN A 117 -7.88 4.86 23.03
CA GLN A 117 -8.66 4.07 24.00
C GLN A 117 -9.66 4.96 24.74
N SER A 118 -10.93 4.96 24.31
CA SER A 118 -11.98 5.77 24.93
C SER A 118 -12.26 5.43 26.41
N ASN A 119 -11.89 4.23 26.85
CA ASN A 119 -12.00 3.76 28.24
C ASN A 119 -10.77 4.10 29.11
N VAL A 120 -9.71 4.69 28.55
CA VAL A 120 -8.53 5.17 29.27
C VAL A 120 -8.55 6.69 29.26
N LYS A 121 -8.98 7.28 30.37
CA LYS A 121 -9.29 8.71 30.46
C LYS A 121 -8.13 9.61 30.02
N GLU A 122 -6.91 9.34 30.43
CA GLU A 122 -5.73 10.16 30.11
C GLU A 122 -5.45 10.20 28.61
N GLU A 123 -5.47 9.05 27.95
CA GLU A 123 -5.24 8.91 26.50
C GLU A 123 -6.38 9.57 25.71
N TRP A 124 -7.63 9.39 26.15
CA TRP A 124 -8.80 9.95 25.49
C TRP A 124 -8.89 11.47 25.65
N ASP A 125 -8.66 11.99 26.85
CA ASP A 125 -8.63 13.43 27.11
C ASP A 125 -7.56 14.12 26.25
N ARG A 126 -6.39 13.49 26.07
CA ARG A 126 -5.34 14.00 25.19
C ARG A 126 -5.80 14.10 23.74
N LEU A 127 -6.47 13.09 23.21
CA LEU A 127 -7.02 13.13 21.86
C LEU A 127 -8.09 14.21 21.70
N ILE A 128 -8.96 14.37 22.68
CA ILE A 128 -9.97 15.43 22.69
C ILE A 128 -9.30 16.81 22.68
N GLU A 129 -8.27 17.02 23.50
CA GLU A 129 -7.49 18.27 23.54
C GLU A 129 -6.90 18.59 22.17
N ILE A 130 -6.25 17.61 21.53
CA ILE A 130 -5.67 17.76 20.20
C ILE A 130 -6.72 18.16 19.15
N PHE A 131 -7.87 17.47 19.14
CA PHE A 131 -8.90 17.74 18.13
C PHE A 131 -9.64 19.05 18.36
N LYS A 132 -9.71 19.54 19.59
CA LYS A 132 -10.27 20.87 19.92
C LYS A 132 -9.33 22.01 19.52
N ASN A 133 -8.04 21.74 19.33
CA ASN A 133 -7.10 22.78 18.97
C ASN A 133 -7.34 23.26 17.53
N PRO A 134 -7.59 24.56 17.29
CA PRO A 134 -7.81 25.10 15.95
C PRO A 134 -6.58 25.01 15.04
N GLU A 135 -5.37 24.94 15.60
CA GLU A 135 -4.11 24.82 14.85
C GLU A 135 -3.94 23.44 14.17
N LEU A 136 -4.71 22.43 14.56
CA LEU A 136 -4.68 21.13 13.88
C LEU A 136 -5.13 21.29 12.44
N LYS A 137 -4.21 21.07 11.49
CA LYS A 137 -4.41 21.30 10.06
C LYS A 137 -4.87 20.05 9.32
N MET A 138 -4.28 18.90 9.68
CA MET A 138 -4.58 17.64 9.03
C MET A 138 -4.45 16.45 9.97
N ILE A 139 -5.28 15.44 9.69
CA ILE A 139 -5.09 14.08 10.20
C ILE A 139 -4.88 13.14 9.01
N SER A 140 -4.01 12.16 9.15
CA SER A 140 -3.69 11.21 8.09
C SER A 140 -3.74 9.77 8.58
N PHE A 141 -3.82 8.81 7.65
CA PHE A 141 -4.07 7.40 7.98
C PHE A 141 -3.19 6.45 7.17
N THR A 142 -2.63 5.44 7.85
CA THR A 142 -2.11 4.20 7.27
C THR A 142 -2.58 3.03 8.13
N ILE A 143 -3.86 2.67 8.00
CA ILE A 143 -4.55 1.65 8.81
C ILE A 143 -5.00 0.43 7.99
N THR A 144 -4.56 0.36 6.73
CA THR A 144 -4.96 -0.58 5.70
C THR A 144 -6.44 -0.46 5.28
N GLU A 145 -6.78 -0.99 4.09
CA GLU A 145 -8.14 -0.92 3.57
C GLU A 145 -9.20 -1.49 4.53
N LYS A 146 -8.83 -2.50 5.32
CA LYS A 146 -9.72 -3.12 6.31
C LYS A 146 -10.11 -2.17 7.44
N GLY A 147 -9.26 -1.20 7.76
CA GLY A 147 -9.52 -0.20 8.80
C GLY A 147 -10.67 0.75 8.49
N TYR A 148 -10.99 0.92 7.20
CA TYR A 148 -12.11 1.75 6.76
C TYR A 148 -13.44 0.98 6.68
N ALA A 149 -13.40 -0.35 6.60
CA ALA A 149 -14.58 -1.17 6.33
C ALA A 149 -15.53 -1.21 7.55
N LEU A 150 -16.76 -0.78 7.36
CA LEU A 150 -17.83 -0.88 8.37
C LEU A 150 -18.69 -2.14 8.17
N LYS A 151 -18.74 -2.68 6.94
CA LYS A 151 -19.62 -3.78 6.55
C LYS A 151 -18.82 -4.88 5.85
N ASN A 152 -19.31 -6.10 5.98
CA ASN A 152 -18.81 -7.26 5.24
C ASN A 152 -19.30 -7.26 3.77
N ALA A 153 -18.89 -8.27 3.01
CA ALA A 153 -19.29 -8.43 1.60
C ALA A 153 -20.81 -8.60 1.39
N GLU A 154 -21.55 -9.01 2.42
CA GLU A 154 -23.02 -9.14 2.40
C GLU A 154 -23.74 -7.82 2.73
N GLY A 155 -23.01 -6.75 3.00
CA GLY A 155 -23.56 -5.44 3.38
C GLY A 155 -23.99 -5.32 4.83
N LYS A 156 -23.69 -6.31 5.69
CA LYS A 156 -23.98 -6.29 7.13
C LYS A 156 -22.84 -5.63 7.89
N TYR A 157 -23.17 -4.84 8.90
CA TYR A 157 -22.14 -4.27 9.79
C TYR A 157 -21.35 -5.37 10.48
N PHE A 158 -20.05 -5.09 10.71
CA PHE A 158 -19.26 -5.96 11.58
C PHE A 158 -19.75 -5.84 13.03
N PRO A 159 -19.70 -6.91 13.85
CA PRO A 159 -20.22 -6.87 15.23
C PRO A 159 -19.63 -5.75 16.10
N PHE A 160 -18.35 -5.44 15.92
CA PHE A 160 -17.69 -4.34 16.65
C PHE A 160 -18.17 -2.95 16.17
N ILE A 161 -18.57 -2.80 14.91
CA ILE A 161 -19.20 -1.58 14.38
C ILE A 161 -20.64 -1.43 14.92
N GLU A 162 -21.39 -2.52 14.98
CA GLU A 162 -22.72 -2.49 15.62
C GLU A 162 -22.64 -2.03 17.07
N GLN A 163 -21.62 -2.49 17.82
CA GLN A 163 -21.36 -2.04 19.17
C GLN A 163 -21.03 -0.54 19.25
N ASP A 164 -20.20 -0.02 18.33
CA ASP A 164 -19.89 1.43 18.29
C ASP A 164 -21.14 2.27 17.95
N ILE A 165 -21.99 1.79 17.05
CA ILE A 165 -23.26 2.46 16.73
C ILE A 165 -24.18 2.51 17.96
N GLU A 166 -24.28 1.41 18.71
CA GLU A 166 -25.14 1.32 19.89
C GLU A 166 -24.60 2.11 21.09
N ASN A 167 -23.29 2.11 21.29
CA ASN A 167 -22.64 2.73 22.45
C ASN A 167 -22.41 4.23 22.30
N GLY A 168 -22.40 4.76 21.07
CA GLY A 168 -22.18 6.17 20.78
C GLY A 168 -20.74 6.64 20.93
N PRO A 169 -20.48 7.95 20.70
CA PRO A 169 -19.14 8.51 20.57
C PRO A 169 -18.28 8.43 21.85
N GLU A 170 -18.87 8.38 23.03
CA GLU A 170 -18.12 8.31 24.29
C GLU A 170 -17.43 6.95 24.52
N LYS A 171 -17.86 5.91 23.82
CA LYS A 171 -17.33 4.55 23.93
C LYS A 171 -16.83 4.00 22.59
N ALA A 172 -16.42 4.89 21.70
CA ALA A 172 -15.90 4.52 20.39
C ALA A 172 -14.64 3.63 20.51
N VAL A 173 -14.58 2.56 19.72
CA VAL A 173 -13.49 1.56 19.73
C VAL A 173 -12.86 1.40 18.36
N SER A 174 -13.65 1.25 17.28
CA SER A 174 -13.11 1.12 15.93
C SER A 174 -12.49 2.43 15.45
N ALA A 175 -11.50 2.34 14.56
CA ALA A 175 -10.80 3.52 14.04
C ALA A 175 -11.77 4.58 13.50
N MET A 176 -12.77 4.18 12.71
CA MET A 176 -13.74 5.11 12.13
C MET A 176 -14.67 5.73 13.17
N ALA A 177 -15.07 4.98 14.19
CA ALA A 177 -15.86 5.50 15.30
C ALA A 177 -15.04 6.49 16.15
N VAL A 178 -13.78 6.14 16.47
CA VAL A 178 -12.87 7.04 17.19
C VAL A 178 -12.70 8.36 16.46
N VAL A 179 -12.40 8.32 15.17
CA VAL A 179 -12.22 9.54 14.36
C VAL A 179 -13.52 10.35 14.30
N CYS A 180 -14.65 9.69 14.09
CA CYS A 180 -15.96 10.35 14.07
C CYS A 180 -16.29 11.02 15.43
N ALA A 181 -15.96 10.38 16.56
CA ALA A 181 -16.14 10.94 17.89
C ALA A 181 -15.26 12.18 18.11
N LEU A 182 -13.99 12.12 17.71
CA LEU A 182 -13.05 13.23 17.83
C LEU A 182 -13.43 14.42 16.92
N LEU A 183 -13.92 14.15 15.70
CA LEU A 183 -14.48 15.18 14.82
C LEU A 183 -15.72 15.87 15.45
N ASN A 184 -16.56 15.11 16.17
CA ASN A 184 -17.68 15.68 16.90
C ASN A 184 -17.22 16.59 18.05
N GLU A 185 -16.14 16.25 18.75
CA GLU A 185 -15.54 17.12 19.74
C GLU A 185 -14.97 18.41 19.12
N ARG A 186 -14.35 18.32 17.93
CA ARG A 186 -13.90 19.50 17.16
C ARG A 186 -15.07 20.37 16.72
N PHE A 187 -16.16 19.77 16.26
CA PHE A 187 -17.39 20.48 15.93
C PHE A 187 -17.94 21.27 17.12
N LYS A 188 -18.03 20.64 18.30
CA LYS A 188 -18.48 21.28 19.55
C LYS A 188 -17.56 22.42 19.98
N ALA A 189 -16.28 22.34 19.68
CA ALA A 189 -15.25 23.32 20.06
C ALA A 189 -15.19 24.56 19.14
N GLY A 190 -16.00 24.64 18.08
CA GLY A 190 -16.04 25.83 17.22
C GLY A 190 -15.93 25.58 15.72
N ARG A 191 -16.01 24.31 15.27
CA ARG A 191 -16.04 23.91 13.84
C ARG A 191 -14.80 24.33 13.04
N SER A 192 -13.61 24.34 13.67
CA SER A 192 -12.37 24.65 12.94
C SER A 192 -12.17 23.66 11.78
N PRO A 193 -11.83 24.12 10.56
CA PRO A 193 -11.67 23.24 9.41
C PRO A 193 -10.56 22.21 9.60
N LEU A 194 -10.62 21.09 8.87
CA LEU A 194 -9.66 20.00 8.97
C LEU A 194 -9.57 19.19 7.67
N ALA A 195 -8.37 18.80 7.26
CA ALA A 195 -8.18 17.79 6.22
C ALA A 195 -8.03 16.39 6.86
N VAL A 196 -8.76 15.40 6.31
CA VAL A 196 -8.81 14.01 6.78
C VAL A 196 -8.31 13.12 5.63
N VAL A 197 -7.03 12.75 5.64
CA VAL A 197 -6.29 12.24 4.48
C VAL A 197 -5.97 10.77 4.63
N SER A 198 -6.61 9.90 3.85
CA SER A 198 -6.13 8.52 3.73
C SER A 198 -4.81 8.49 2.96
N MET A 199 -3.78 7.84 3.51
CA MET A 199 -2.50 7.56 2.86
C MET A 199 -2.28 6.04 2.75
N ASP A 200 -3.36 5.29 2.60
CA ASP A 200 -3.34 3.85 2.35
C ASP A 200 -3.32 3.54 0.85
N ASN A 201 -2.63 2.47 0.49
CA ASN A 201 -2.55 2.00 -0.89
C ASN A 201 -3.81 1.22 -1.28
N CYS A 202 -4.93 1.91 -1.38
CA CYS A 202 -6.18 1.37 -1.87
C CYS A 202 -6.88 2.39 -2.78
N SER A 203 -7.61 1.87 -3.76
CA SER A 203 -8.27 2.71 -4.76
C SER A 203 -9.34 3.60 -4.15
N HIS A 204 -9.37 4.87 -4.58
CA HIS A 204 -10.32 5.89 -4.10
C HIS A 204 -10.33 6.00 -2.57
N ASN A 205 -9.16 6.01 -1.97
CA ASN A 205 -8.99 5.93 -0.53
C ASN A 205 -9.68 7.06 0.25
N GLY A 206 -9.64 8.30 -0.26
CA GLY A 206 -10.34 9.44 0.35
C GLY A 206 -11.86 9.27 0.35
N GLU A 207 -12.45 8.70 -0.72
CA GLU A 207 -13.88 8.41 -0.78
C GLU A 207 -14.29 7.30 0.20
N LYS A 208 -13.48 6.24 0.32
CA LYS A 208 -13.72 5.18 1.32
C LYS A 208 -13.72 5.74 2.73
N LEU A 209 -12.72 6.54 3.08
CA LEU A 209 -12.62 7.19 4.37
C LEU A 209 -13.83 8.11 4.64
N ARG A 210 -14.17 8.97 3.69
CA ARG A 210 -15.32 9.88 3.77
C ARG A 210 -16.62 9.11 3.99
N SER A 211 -16.88 8.10 3.16
CA SER A 211 -18.09 7.27 3.25
C SER A 211 -18.24 6.62 4.62
N SER A 212 -17.14 6.10 5.18
CA SER A 212 -17.15 5.43 6.48
C SER A 212 -17.43 6.40 7.63
N ILE A 213 -16.80 7.57 7.63
CA ILE A 213 -17.04 8.62 8.65
C ILE A 213 -18.49 9.14 8.58
N LEU A 214 -19.00 9.44 7.36
CA LEU A 214 -20.36 9.91 7.18
C LEU A 214 -21.41 8.86 7.55
N THR A 215 -21.14 7.59 7.26
CA THR A 215 -22.02 6.50 7.66
C THR A 215 -22.11 6.39 9.19
N MET A 216 -20.97 6.39 9.88
CA MET A 216 -20.93 6.35 11.35
C MET A 216 -21.66 7.55 11.97
N ALA A 217 -21.41 8.75 11.47
CA ALA A 217 -22.07 9.97 11.94
C ALA A 217 -23.60 9.94 11.72
N SER A 218 -24.05 9.40 10.58
CA SER A 218 -25.46 9.25 10.25
C SER A 218 -26.16 8.26 11.20
N GLU A 219 -25.51 7.14 11.50
CA GLU A 219 -26.04 6.16 12.47
C GLU A 219 -26.16 6.78 13.87
N TRP A 220 -25.14 7.51 14.30
CA TRP A 220 -25.18 8.20 15.60
C TRP A 220 -26.20 9.34 15.65
N LYS A 221 -26.41 10.06 14.54
CA LYS A 221 -27.50 11.04 14.43
C LYS A 221 -28.87 10.38 14.59
N ASN A 222 -29.09 9.25 13.89
CA ASN A 222 -30.36 8.51 13.97
C ASN A 222 -30.67 8.03 15.40
N LYS A 223 -29.63 7.76 16.19
CA LYS A 223 -29.75 7.39 17.61
C LYS A 223 -29.79 8.60 18.56
N GLY A 224 -29.62 9.82 18.05
CA GLY A 224 -29.65 11.05 18.86
C GLY A 224 -28.35 11.34 19.62
N TYR A 225 -27.24 10.66 19.31
CA TYR A 225 -25.94 10.91 19.95
C TYR A 225 -25.23 12.15 19.42
N VAL A 226 -25.46 12.49 18.17
CA VAL A 226 -24.87 13.68 17.53
C VAL A 226 -25.95 14.51 16.83
N SER A 227 -25.66 15.81 16.63
CA SER A 227 -26.61 16.74 16.01
C SER A 227 -26.58 16.66 14.47
N GLU A 228 -27.62 17.14 13.81
CA GLU A 228 -27.66 17.36 12.35
C GLU A 228 -26.51 18.28 11.92
N GLY A 229 -26.27 19.37 12.64
CA GLY A 229 -25.20 20.33 12.33
C GLY A 229 -23.79 19.72 12.35
N PHE A 230 -23.57 18.62 13.09
CA PHE A 230 -22.31 17.87 13.00
C PHE A 230 -22.21 17.14 11.67
N VAL A 231 -23.29 16.48 11.23
CA VAL A 231 -23.30 15.79 9.93
C VAL A 231 -23.10 16.76 8.78
N GLU A 232 -23.74 17.95 8.86
CA GLU A 232 -23.53 19.03 7.89
C GLU A 232 -22.07 19.49 7.86
N TYR A 233 -21.44 19.71 9.04
CA TYR A 233 -20.04 20.12 9.16
C TYR A 233 -19.08 19.15 8.49
N ILE A 234 -19.21 17.84 8.73
CA ILE A 234 -18.33 16.83 8.13
C ILE A 234 -18.67 16.50 6.66
N SER A 235 -19.85 16.91 6.17
CA SER A 235 -20.27 16.75 4.78
C SER A 235 -19.77 17.87 3.87
N ASP A 236 -19.53 19.05 4.44
CA ASP A 236 -19.03 20.23 3.74
C ASP A 236 -17.51 20.15 3.58
N GLU A 237 -17.05 19.93 2.36
CA GLU A 237 -15.62 19.79 2.05
C GLU A 237 -14.82 21.09 2.26
N GLU A 238 -15.46 22.25 2.44
CA GLU A 238 -14.78 23.49 2.85
C GLU A 238 -14.55 23.55 4.38
N GLN A 239 -15.21 22.68 5.13
CA GLN A 239 -15.01 22.52 6.57
C GLN A 239 -14.16 21.28 6.87
N VAL A 240 -14.58 20.11 6.37
CA VAL A 240 -13.85 18.85 6.54
C VAL A 240 -13.64 18.23 5.17
N SER A 241 -12.42 18.33 4.66
CA SER A 241 -12.07 17.74 3.38
C SER A 241 -11.56 16.30 3.56
N PHE A 242 -11.72 15.49 2.49
CA PHE A 242 -11.20 14.13 2.41
C PHE A 242 -10.33 13.99 1.15
N PRO A 243 -9.13 14.58 1.16
CA PRO A 243 -8.24 14.52 0.00
C PRO A 243 -7.91 13.07 -0.39
N TRP A 244 -7.95 12.81 -1.69
CA TRP A 244 -7.48 11.54 -2.24
C TRP A 244 -5.97 11.51 -2.26
N SER A 245 -5.38 10.33 -2.12
CA SER A 245 -3.93 10.18 -2.26
C SER A 245 -3.55 8.91 -3.01
N MET A 246 -2.34 8.91 -3.57
CA MET A 246 -1.66 7.72 -4.05
C MET A 246 -0.32 7.65 -3.32
N ILE A 247 -0.09 6.56 -2.61
CA ILE A 247 1.16 6.26 -1.92
C ILE A 247 1.83 5.05 -2.56
N ASP A 248 3.13 5.11 -2.70
CA ASP A 248 3.93 3.99 -3.21
C ASP A 248 5.29 3.95 -2.53
N LYS A 249 5.47 2.98 -1.66
CA LYS A 249 6.72 2.62 -0.99
C LYS A 249 6.61 1.22 -0.43
N ILE A 250 7.62 0.39 -0.64
CA ILE A 250 7.67 -0.95 -0.07
C ILE A 250 8.42 -0.91 1.26
N THR A 251 7.73 -1.33 2.31
CA THR A 251 8.27 -1.47 3.68
C THR A 251 8.05 -2.91 4.15
N PRO A 252 8.94 -3.83 3.84
CA PRO A 252 8.81 -5.22 4.24
C PRO A 252 8.87 -5.37 5.77
N ARG A 253 8.57 -6.57 6.26
CA ARG A 253 8.78 -6.92 7.66
C ARG A 253 10.24 -6.67 8.05
N PRO A 254 10.54 -6.40 9.35
CA PRO A 254 11.91 -6.31 9.81
C PRO A 254 12.74 -7.51 9.35
N ALA A 255 13.81 -7.25 8.60
CA ALA A 255 14.69 -8.30 8.07
C ALA A 255 15.72 -8.70 9.13
N GLU A 256 15.92 -10.01 9.30
CA GLU A 256 16.89 -10.55 10.25
C GLU A 256 18.31 -10.09 9.93
N SER A 257 18.68 -10.09 8.63
CA SER A 257 19.99 -9.59 8.18
C SER A 257 20.23 -8.12 8.51
N VAL A 258 19.19 -7.29 8.49
CA VAL A 258 19.29 -5.88 8.91
C VAL A 258 19.48 -5.82 10.42
N CYS A 259 18.71 -6.59 11.20
CA CYS A 259 18.85 -6.66 12.64
C CYS A 259 20.27 -7.05 13.05
N GLU A 260 20.83 -8.09 12.44
CA GLU A 260 22.20 -8.56 12.69
C GLU A 260 23.25 -7.49 12.34
N SER A 261 23.12 -6.87 11.17
CA SER A 261 24.02 -5.77 10.75
C SER A 261 24.00 -4.59 11.73
N LEU A 262 22.84 -4.23 12.27
CA LEU A 262 22.72 -3.16 13.26
C LEU A 262 23.39 -3.53 14.59
N LYS A 263 23.29 -4.79 15.03
CA LYS A 263 23.98 -5.30 16.21
C LYS A 263 25.49 -5.31 16.04
N GLU A 264 25.97 -5.70 14.87
CA GLU A 264 27.42 -5.64 14.55
C GLU A 264 27.99 -4.22 14.62
N LEU A 265 27.17 -3.23 14.31
CA LEU A 265 27.50 -1.82 14.48
C LEU A 265 27.45 -1.36 15.97
N GLY A 266 27.05 -2.23 16.88
CA GLY A 266 26.93 -1.93 18.32
C GLY A 266 25.63 -1.22 18.71
N ILE A 267 24.58 -1.28 17.89
CA ILE A 267 23.26 -0.74 18.23
C ILE A 267 22.50 -1.77 19.07
N GLU A 268 22.07 -1.36 20.25
CA GLU A 268 21.46 -2.23 21.25
C GLU A 268 19.92 -2.24 21.12
N ASN A 269 19.31 -3.36 21.55
CA ASN A 269 17.85 -3.53 21.67
C ASN A 269 17.10 -3.29 20.32
N VAL A 270 17.66 -3.79 19.23
CA VAL A 270 17.06 -3.65 17.89
C VAL A 270 16.24 -4.88 17.47
N GLU A 271 16.13 -5.89 18.33
CA GLU A 271 15.41 -7.12 18.04
C GLU A 271 13.94 -6.84 17.73
N PRO A 272 13.39 -7.52 16.71
CA PRO A 272 11.95 -7.50 16.47
C PRO A 272 11.16 -8.08 17.64
N VAL A 273 9.97 -7.56 17.86
CA VAL A 273 9.01 -8.06 18.84
C VAL A 273 7.73 -8.53 18.16
N ILE A 274 7.05 -9.48 18.78
CA ILE A 274 5.70 -9.89 18.39
C ILE A 274 4.73 -9.31 19.42
N THR A 275 3.73 -8.59 18.93
CA THR A 275 2.69 -7.99 19.78
C THR A 275 1.60 -9.01 20.13
N SER A 276 0.72 -8.65 21.06
CA SER A 276 -0.48 -9.44 21.39
C SER A 276 -1.45 -9.60 20.20
N LYS A 277 -1.35 -8.74 19.20
CA LYS A 277 -2.12 -8.81 17.93
C LYS A 277 -1.36 -9.54 16.81
N ASN A 278 -0.24 -10.22 17.13
CA ASN A 278 0.64 -10.90 16.18
C ASN A 278 1.31 -9.97 15.15
N THR A 279 1.47 -8.70 15.47
CA THR A 279 2.28 -7.80 14.65
C THR A 279 3.77 -8.07 14.90
N TYR A 280 4.52 -8.35 13.83
CA TYR A 280 5.98 -8.48 13.87
C TYR A 280 6.61 -7.14 13.50
N ILE A 281 7.25 -6.47 14.46
CA ILE A 281 7.74 -5.09 14.35
C ILE A 281 9.04 -4.91 15.12
N ALA A 282 9.88 -3.96 14.69
CA ALA A 282 11.17 -3.66 15.30
C ALA A 282 11.34 -2.15 15.56
N PRO A 283 12.28 -1.73 16.41
CA PRO A 283 12.62 -0.31 16.59
C PRO A 283 13.18 0.34 15.31
N PHE A 284 13.78 -0.44 14.42
CA PHE A 284 14.16 0.00 13.09
C PHE A 284 13.07 -0.29 12.06
N VAL A 285 13.13 0.40 10.92
CA VAL A 285 12.30 0.12 9.75
C VAL A 285 13.21 0.00 8.53
N ASN A 286 13.14 -1.14 7.83
CA ASN A 286 13.81 -1.31 6.55
C ASN A 286 12.82 -1.08 5.39
N ALA A 287 13.28 -0.37 4.34
CA ALA A 287 12.47 -0.03 3.17
C ALA A 287 13.32 0.10 1.91
N GLU A 288 12.66 0.07 0.74
CA GLU A 288 13.30 0.44 -0.53
C GLU A 288 13.65 1.94 -0.59
N GLY A 289 14.51 2.33 -1.57
CA GLY A 289 14.82 3.74 -1.83
C GLY A 289 13.65 4.52 -2.45
N PRO A 290 13.09 4.06 -3.58
CA PRO A 290 12.00 4.75 -4.26
C PRO A 290 10.78 4.97 -3.39
N GLN A 291 10.16 6.15 -3.56
CA GLN A 291 8.95 6.51 -2.82
C GLN A 291 8.17 7.61 -3.56
N TYR A 292 6.86 7.46 -3.60
CA TYR A 292 5.95 8.42 -4.22
C TYR A 292 4.74 8.66 -3.31
N LEU A 293 4.42 9.93 -3.11
CA LEU A 293 3.20 10.37 -2.43
C LEU A 293 2.60 11.51 -3.25
N VAL A 294 1.40 11.29 -3.73
CA VAL A 294 0.60 12.27 -4.46
C VAL A 294 -0.67 12.50 -3.68
N ILE A 295 -1.02 13.76 -3.39
CA ILE A 295 -2.19 14.10 -2.57
C ILE A 295 -3.00 15.19 -3.30
N GLU A 296 -4.31 15.09 -3.25
CA GLU A 296 -5.22 16.16 -3.64
C GLU A 296 -5.01 17.38 -2.75
N ASP A 297 -4.68 18.53 -3.34
CA ASP A 297 -4.38 19.77 -2.59
C ASP A 297 -5.66 20.48 -2.13
N LYS A 298 -6.36 19.84 -1.19
CA LYS A 298 -7.60 20.36 -0.59
C LYS A 298 -7.51 20.36 0.94
N PHE A 299 -6.90 21.41 1.49
CA PHE A 299 -6.61 21.57 2.91
C PHE A 299 -7.25 22.85 3.45
N PRO A 300 -8.49 22.79 3.96
CA PRO A 300 -9.25 23.98 4.35
C PRO A 300 -8.67 24.76 5.54
N ASN A 301 -7.78 24.14 6.35
CA ASN A 301 -7.06 24.79 7.45
C ASN A 301 -5.55 24.95 7.17
N GLY A 302 -5.16 24.89 5.88
CA GLY A 302 -3.74 24.84 5.50
C GLY A 302 -3.08 23.50 5.78
N ARG A 303 -1.81 23.39 5.46
CA ARG A 303 -1.01 22.16 5.60
C ARG A 303 0.48 22.49 5.76
N PRO A 304 1.33 21.55 6.22
CA PRO A 304 2.78 21.65 6.08
C PRO A 304 3.20 21.78 4.60
N ALA A 305 4.37 22.33 4.33
CA ALA A 305 4.93 22.49 2.98
C ALA A 305 5.43 21.14 2.40
N LEU A 306 4.52 20.17 2.28
CA LEU A 306 4.82 18.78 1.91
C LEU A 306 5.55 18.65 0.57
N GLU A 307 5.27 19.56 -0.37
CA GLU A 307 5.93 19.63 -1.69
C GLU A 307 7.45 19.83 -1.59
N LYS A 308 7.95 20.49 -0.56
CA LYS A 308 9.38 20.67 -0.33
C LYS A 308 10.07 19.37 0.08
N ALA A 309 9.33 18.42 0.61
CA ALA A 309 9.83 17.08 0.90
C ALA A 309 9.61 16.08 -0.25
N GLY A 310 9.12 16.55 -1.41
CA GLY A 310 8.94 15.71 -2.59
C GLY A 310 7.55 15.08 -2.72
N VAL A 311 6.57 15.55 -1.96
CA VAL A 311 5.16 15.17 -2.13
C VAL A 311 4.56 15.95 -3.30
N TYR A 312 3.86 15.26 -4.18
CA TYR A 312 3.15 15.90 -5.28
C TYR A 312 1.76 16.32 -4.81
N LEU A 313 1.46 17.59 -4.97
CA LEU A 313 0.16 18.18 -4.63
C LEU A 313 -0.55 18.59 -5.92
N THR A 314 -1.77 18.11 -6.11
CA THR A 314 -2.49 18.27 -7.38
C THR A 314 -4.00 18.17 -7.17
N ASP A 315 -4.78 18.12 -8.26
CA ASP A 315 -6.21 17.85 -8.20
C ASP A 315 -6.54 16.35 -8.10
N ARG A 316 -7.77 16.04 -7.69
CA ARG A 316 -8.29 14.67 -7.51
C ARG A 316 -8.19 13.80 -8.78
N ASP A 317 -8.47 14.38 -9.94
CA ASP A 317 -8.41 13.65 -11.21
C ASP A 317 -6.97 13.22 -11.54
N THR A 318 -6.01 14.08 -11.27
CA THR A 318 -4.59 13.78 -11.45
C THR A 318 -4.10 12.72 -10.46
N VAL A 319 -4.53 12.75 -9.19
CA VAL A 319 -4.25 11.66 -8.22
C VAL A 319 -4.74 10.32 -8.77
N ASN A 320 -5.99 10.29 -9.28
CA ASN A 320 -6.57 9.08 -9.87
C ASN A 320 -5.81 8.62 -11.12
N LYS A 321 -5.33 9.54 -11.96
CA LYS A 321 -4.48 9.20 -13.12
C LYS A 321 -3.15 8.58 -12.72
N VAL A 322 -2.50 9.07 -11.65
CA VAL A 322 -1.26 8.48 -11.14
C VAL A 322 -1.51 7.06 -10.61
N GLU A 323 -2.58 6.87 -9.83
CA GLU A 323 -2.95 5.52 -9.38
C GLU A 323 -3.20 4.61 -10.57
N ARG A 324 -3.98 5.06 -11.56
CA ARG A 324 -4.29 4.28 -12.77
C ARG A 324 -3.03 3.93 -13.54
N MET A 325 -2.11 4.87 -13.79
CA MET A 325 -0.82 4.63 -14.42
C MET A 325 -0.05 3.49 -13.73
N LYS A 326 0.07 3.54 -12.41
CA LYS A 326 0.76 2.51 -11.61
C LYS A 326 0.09 1.15 -11.71
N VAL A 327 -1.23 1.11 -11.51
CA VAL A 327 -1.99 -0.14 -11.35
C VAL A 327 -2.26 -0.84 -12.68
N THR A 328 -2.47 -0.08 -13.75
CA THR A 328 -2.85 -0.67 -15.06
C THR A 328 -1.68 -0.85 -16.01
N THR A 329 -0.53 -0.20 -15.76
CA THR A 329 0.57 -0.18 -16.75
C THR A 329 1.94 -0.39 -16.12
N CYS A 330 2.37 0.48 -15.18
CA CYS A 330 3.80 0.62 -14.90
C CYS A 330 4.33 -0.33 -13.81
N LEU A 331 3.51 -0.85 -12.91
CA LEU A 331 3.96 -1.72 -11.80
C LEU A 331 3.18 -3.02 -11.71
N ASN A 332 1.87 -2.96 -11.49
CA ASN A 332 1.11 -4.13 -11.09
C ASN A 332 0.96 -5.20 -12.19
N PRO A 333 0.83 -4.87 -13.49
CA PRO A 333 0.84 -5.87 -14.56
C PRO A 333 2.14 -6.66 -14.61
N LEU A 334 3.28 -5.99 -14.43
CA LEU A 334 4.61 -6.60 -14.46
C LEU A 334 4.78 -7.59 -13.32
N HIS A 335 4.42 -7.17 -12.10
CA HIS A 335 4.42 -8.05 -10.92
C HIS A 335 3.51 -9.26 -11.09
N THR A 336 2.34 -9.11 -11.74
CA THR A 336 1.43 -10.24 -11.95
C THR A 336 2.00 -11.25 -12.92
N ALA A 337 2.61 -10.80 -14.02
CA ALA A 337 3.26 -11.68 -14.99
C ALA A 337 4.40 -12.47 -14.34
N LEU A 338 5.27 -11.78 -13.60
CA LEU A 338 6.35 -12.41 -12.84
C LEU A 338 5.79 -13.44 -11.84
N ALA A 339 4.81 -13.06 -11.02
CA ALA A 339 4.24 -13.95 -10.01
C ALA A 339 3.70 -15.25 -10.61
N VAL A 340 3.00 -15.16 -11.73
CA VAL A 340 2.43 -16.32 -12.42
C VAL A 340 3.53 -17.24 -12.96
N TYR A 341 4.44 -16.68 -13.76
CA TYR A 341 5.50 -17.46 -14.34
C TYR A 341 6.56 -17.88 -13.32
N GLY A 342 6.79 -17.08 -12.29
CA GLY A 342 7.65 -17.43 -11.17
C GLY A 342 7.19 -18.69 -10.46
N CYS A 343 5.87 -18.80 -10.16
CA CYS A 343 5.30 -20.03 -9.62
C CYS A 343 5.46 -21.21 -10.57
N LEU A 344 5.19 -21.01 -11.87
CA LEU A 344 5.29 -22.08 -12.87
C LEU A 344 6.74 -22.57 -13.10
N LEU A 345 7.71 -21.69 -12.98
CA LEU A 345 9.13 -21.98 -13.20
C LEU A 345 9.91 -22.29 -11.91
N GLY A 346 9.21 -22.32 -10.75
CA GLY A 346 9.79 -22.69 -9.46
C GLY A 346 10.62 -21.63 -8.76
N TYR A 347 10.42 -20.35 -9.09
CA TYR A 347 11.06 -19.24 -8.38
C TYR A 347 10.41 -19.00 -7.01
N THR A 348 11.23 -18.50 -6.08
CA THR A 348 10.82 -18.15 -4.71
C THR A 348 11.00 -16.68 -4.39
N LEU A 349 11.72 -15.93 -5.23
CA LEU A 349 11.94 -14.49 -5.11
C LEU A 349 11.75 -13.80 -6.46
N ILE A 350 10.96 -12.74 -6.48
CA ILE A 350 10.74 -11.90 -7.67
C ILE A 350 12.04 -11.30 -8.21
N ALA A 351 12.96 -10.91 -7.32
CA ALA A 351 14.25 -10.35 -7.73
C ALA A 351 15.11 -11.35 -8.54
N ASP A 352 14.98 -12.66 -8.28
CA ASP A 352 15.70 -13.68 -9.04
C ASP A 352 15.10 -13.91 -10.42
N GLU A 353 13.79 -13.70 -10.58
CA GLU A 353 13.11 -13.75 -11.86
C GLU A 353 13.63 -12.70 -12.84
N MET A 354 14.06 -11.54 -12.34
CA MET A 354 14.63 -10.47 -13.18
C MET A 354 16.02 -10.80 -13.75
N LYS A 355 16.67 -11.83 -13.23
CA LYS A 355 17.92 -12.41 -13.80
C LYS A 355 17.66 -13.40 -14.93
N ASP A 356 16.42 -13.85 -15.05
CA ASP A 356 15.94 -14.74 -16.12
C ASP A 356 15.69 -13.94 -17.40
N VAL A 357 16.27 -14.41 -18.51
CA VAL A 357 16.26 -13.67 -19.79
C VAL A 357 14.84 -13.52 -20.33
N GLU A 358 14.03 -14.58 -20.27
CA GLU A 358 12.68 -14.57 -20.81
C GLU A 358 11.73 -13.76 -19.92
N LEU A 359 11.83 -13.88 -18.59
CA LEU A 359 10.99 -13.11 -17.67
C LEU A 359 11.35 -11.62 -17.68
N ASN A 360 12.62 -11.29 -17.80
CA ASN A 360 13.06 -9.90 -17.99
C ASN A 360 12.50 -9.30 -19.29
N LYS A 361 12.57 -10.05 -20.42
CA LYS A 361 11.93 -9.62 -21.67
C LYS A 361 10.43 -9.45 -21.52
N LEU A 362 9.76 -10.39 -20.84
CA LEU A 362 8.31 -10.34 -20.65
C LEU A 362 7.85 -9.02 -20.01
N VAL A 363 8.53 -8.57 -18.96
CA VAL A 363 8.17 -7.29 -18.30
C VAL A 363 8.46 -6.08 -19.19
N HIS A 364 9.53 -6.12 -19.99
CA HIS A 364 9.82 -5.07 -20.98
C HIS A 364 8.78 -5.01 -22.11
N GLU A 365 8.25 -6.15 -22.52
CA GLU A 365 7.18 -6.20 -23.51
C GLU A 365 5.84 -5.74 -22.91
N ILE A 366 5.47 -6.19 -21.71
CA ILE A 366 4.19 -5.80 -21.09
C ILE A 366 4.15 -4.29 -20.77
N GLY A 367 5.14 -3.76 -20.09
CA GLY A 367 5.15 -2.35 -19.65
C GLY A 367 5.52 -1.39 -20.78
N PRO A 368 6.80 -1.30 -21.15
CA PRO A 368 7.30 -0.37 -22.18
C PRO A 368 6.69 -0.56 -23.57
N ALA A 369 6.55 -1.79 -24.07
CA ALA A 369 6.10 -2.01 -25.44
C ALA A 369 4.57 -2.01 -25.60
N GLU A 370 3.84 -2.70 -24.73
CA GLU A 370 2.38 -2.85 -24.86
C GLU A 370 1.59 -1.88 -23.98
N GLY A 371 2.05 -1.59 -22.77
CA GLY A 371 1.37 -0.70 -21.85
C GLY A 371 1.51 0.77 -22.21
N MET A 372 2.73 1.25 -22.46
CA MET A 372 3.03 2.67 -22.70
C MET A 372 2.24 3.31 -23.83
N PRO A 373 1.97 2.64 -25.01
CA PRO A 373 1.18 3.25 -26.07
C PRO A 373 -0.24 3.69 -25.68
N VAL A 374 -0.78 3.16 -24.57
CA VAL A 374 -2.13 3.46 -24.07
C VAL A 374 -2.15 3.86 -22.60
N VAL A 375 -0.99 4.17 -22.03
CA VAL A 375 -0.87 4.57 -20.63
C VAL A 375 -1.68 5.83 -20.32
N THR A 376 -2.23 5.89 -19.13
CA THR A 376 -2.77 7.14 -18.59
C THR A 376 -1.62 8.01 -18.11
N ASP A 377 -1.33 9.09 -18.83
CA ASP A 377 -0.31 10.05 -18.42
C ASP A 377 -0.92 11.06 -17.43
N PRO A 378 -0.41 11.11 -16.18
CA PRO A 378 -0.88 12.06 -15.18
C PRO A 378 -0.28 13.48 -15.37
N GLY A 379 0.74 13.66 -16.19
CA GLY A 379 1.40 14.96 -16.45
C GLY A 379 2.34 15.46 -15.35
N ILE A 380 2.28 14.90 -14.14
CA ILE A 380 3.14 15.28 -12.99
C ILE A 380 4.25 14.27 -12.68
N LEU A 381 4.09 13.05 -13.18
CA LEU A 381 5.06 11.97 -13.12
C LEU A 381 5.20 11.39 -14.52
N SER A 382 6.43 11.20 -15.00
CA SER A 382 6.65 10.53 -16.29
C SER A 382 6.37 9.03 -16.15
N PRO A 383 5.39 8.48 -16.91
CA PRO A 383 5.15 7.03 -16.93
C PRO A 383 6.38 6.24 -17.38
N GLU A 384 7.16 6.78 -18.35
CA GLU A 384 8.38 6.15 -18.85
C GLU A 384 9.44 6.05 -17.74
N ALA A 385 9.69 7.15 -17.02
CA ALA A 385 10.67 7.15 -15.93
C ALA A 385 10.21 6.24 -14.78
N PHE A 386 8.91 6.20 -14.52
CA PHE A 386 8.36 5.34 -13.47
C PHE A 386 8.50 3.85 -13.82
N VAL A 387 8.13 3.43 -15.04
CA VAL A 387 8.26 2.02 -15.45
C VAL A 387 9.72 1.60 -15.54
N ASP A 388 10.62 2.49 -15.97
CA ASP A 388 12.07 2.25 -16.02
C ASP A 388 12.63 2.01 -14.60
N GLU A 389 12.27 2.84 -13.63
CA GLU A 389 12.64 2.65 -12.22
C GLU A 389 12.09 1.32 -11.67
N VAL A 390 10.84 0.99 -11.98
CA VAL A 390 10.22 -0.27 -11.55
C VAL A 390 11.01 -1.48 -12.07
N ILE A 391 11.33 -1.50 -13.35
CA ILE A 391 12.01 -2.64 -14.00
C ILE A 391 13.48 -2.75 -13.59
N ASN A 392 14.20 -1.62 -13.50
CA ASN A 392 15.64 -1.63 -13.33
C ASN A 392 16.12 -1.44 -11.87
N VAL A 393 15.26 -0.92 -10.99
CA VAL A 393 15.66 -0.62 -9.61
C VAL A 393 14.81 -1.37 -8.58
N ARG A 394 13.47 -1.38 -8.72
CA ARG A 394 12.57 -1.86 -7.67
C ARG A 394 12.39 -3.38 -7.71
N ILE A 395 11.98 -3.93 -8.85
CA ILE A 395 11.73 -5.38 -8.98
C ILE A 395 13.03 -6.19 -8.81
N PRO A 396 14.18 -5.79 -9.36
CA PRO A 396 15.44 -6.53 -9.18
C PRO A 396 16.07 -6.43 -7.80
N ASN A 397 15.52 -5.62 -6.88
CA ASN A 397 16.11 -5.40 -5.56
C ASN A 397 16.03 -6.66 -4.69
N PRO A 398 17.15 -7.36 -4.42
CA PRO A 398 17.16 -8.62 -3.69
C PRO A 398 16.83 -8.46 -2.20
N PHE A 399 16.87 -7.23 -1.68
CA PHE A 399 16.54 -6.91 -0.29
C PHE A 399 15.05 -6.68 -0.06
N MET A 400 14.25 -6.70 -1.16
CA MET A 400 12.79 -6.71 -1.09
C MET A 400 12.33 -8.16 -1.24
N PRO A 401 12.14 -8.93 -0.15
CA PRO A 401 11.87 -10.36 -0.19
C PRO A 401 10.42 -10.63 -0.60
N ASP A 402 10.06 -10.25 -1.82
CA ASP A 402 8.75 -10.52 -2.38
C ASP A 402 8.73 -11.85 -3.12
N THR A 403 7.69 -12.65 -2.87
CA THR A 403 7.58 -13.99 -3.43
C THR A 403 6.49 -14.03 -4.50
N PRO A 404 6.69 -14.79 -5.60
CA PRO A 404 5.67 -14.98 -6.61
C PRO A 404 4.34 -15.49 -6.00
N GLN A 405 4.40 -16.40 -5.03
CA GLN A 405 3.24 -16.98 -4.36
C GLN A 405 2.39 -15.90 -3.64
N ARG A 406 3.04 -14.94 -2.97
CA ARG A 406 2.33 -13.84 -2.30
C ARG A 406 1.65 -12.90 -3.28
N ILE A 407 2.30 -12.59 -4.38
CA ILE A 407 1.76 -11.67 -5.39
C ILE A 407 0.62 -12.33 -6.19
N ALA A 408 0.70 -13.65 -6.44
CA ALA A 408 -0.33 -14.41 -7.14
C ALA A 408 -1.64 -14.58 -6.36
N THR A 409 -1.70 -14.17 -5.09
CA THR A 409 -2.96 -14.15 -4.30
C THR A 409 -4.01 -13.29 -5.00
N ASP A 410 -5.27 -13.76 -5.04
CA ASP A 410 -6.44 -13.04 -5.59
C ASP A 410 -6.25 -12.56 -7.04
N THR A 411 -5.54 -13.30 -7.88
CA THR A 411 -5.27 -12.89 -9.27
C THR A 411 -6.54 -12.75 -10.10
N SER A 412 -7.57 -13.58 -9.89
CA SER A 412 -8.86 -13.46 -10.57
C SER A 412 -9.53 -12.09 -10.36
N GLN A 413 -9.28 -11.45 -9.21
CA GLN A 413 -9.81 -10.13 -8.87
C GLN A 413 -8.94 -8.98 -9.40
N LYS A 414 -7.77 -9.30 -9.93
CA LYS A 414 -6.73 -8.32 -10.30
C LYS A 414 -6.51 -8.21 -11.81
N VAL A 415 -6.66 -9.30 -12.56
CA VAL A 415 -6.35 -9.32 -14.01
C VAL A 415 -7.20 -8.35 -14.81
N GLY A 416 -8.43 -8.07 -14.39
CA GLY A 416 -9.31 -7.10 -15.03
C GLY A 416 -8.73 -5.68 -15.01
N ILE A 417 -8.26 -5.22 -13.86
CA ILE A 417 -7.66 -3.89 -13.75
C ILE A 417 -6.23 -3.86 -14.29
N ARG A 418 -5.48 -4.96 -14.13
CA ARG A 418 -4.06 -5.01 -14.51
C ARG A 418 -3.81 -5.23 -15.99
N TYR A 419 -4.64 -6.04 -16.67
CA TYR A 419 -4.55 -6.32 -18.11
C TYR A 419 -5.78 -5.86 -18.87
N GLY A 420 -6.98 -6.08 -18.32
CA GLY A 420 -8.23 -5.74 -18.98
C GLY A 420 -8.37 -4.26 -19.31
N GLU A 421 -7.87 -3.34 -18.47
CA GLU A 421 -7.88 -1.91 -18.76
C GLU A 421 -7.00 -1.55 -19.97
N THR A 422 -5.80 -2.14 -20.07
CA THR A 422 -4.94 -1.98 -21.23
C THR A 422 -5.58 -2.56 -22.48
N ILE A 423 -6.18 -3.76 -22.40
CA ILE A 423 -6.91 -4.38 -23.51
C ILE A 423 -8.06 -3.49 -24.00
N LYS A 424 -8.88 -2.95 -23.09
CA LYS A 424 -9.97 -2.02 -23.43
C LYS A 424 -9.44 -0.74 -24.09
N SER A 425 -8.32 -0.23 -23.63
CA SER A 425 -7.67 0.95 -24.20
C SER A 425 -7.20 0.68 -25.64
N TYR A 426 -6.67 -0.53 -25.93
CA TYR A 426 -6.33 -0.95 -27.29
C TYR A 426 -7.56 -1.07 -28.18
N VAL A 427 -8.62 -1.71 -27.71
CA VAL A 427 -9.89 -1.81 -28.47
C VAL A 427 -10.43 -0.43 -28.77
N SER A 428 -10.44 0.48 -27.79
CA SER A 428 -10.90 1.85 -27.99
C SER A 428 -10.05 2.64 -29.00
N LYS A 429 -8.72 2.48 -28.95
CA LYS A 429 -7.79 3.25 -29.78
C LYS A 429 -7.61 2.69 -31.18
N TYR A 430 -7.63 1.35 -31.34
CA TYR A 430 -7.24 0.66 -32.57
C TYR A 430 -8.35 -0.21 -33.16
N GLY A 431 -9.49 -0.38 -32.47
CA GLY A 431 -10.60 -1.22 -32.88
C GLY A 431 -10.53 -2.66 -32.39
N ASP A 432 -9.34 -3.16 -32.10
CA ASP A 432 -9.09 -4.47 -31.47
C ASP A 432 -7.78 -4.45 -30.66
N ALA A 433 -7.48 -5.56 -29.98
CA ALA A 433 -6.27 -5.73 -29.17
C ALA A 433 -5.25 -6.68 -29.81
N LYS A 434 -5.37 -7.02 -31.11
CA LYS A 434 -4.52 -8.02 -31.81
C LYS A 434 -3.04 -7.65 -31.87
N LYS A 435 -2.66 -6.41 -31.59
CA LYS A 435 -1.26 -6.00 -31.50
C LYS A 435 -0.56 -6.53 -30.24
N LEU A 436 -1.34 -6.86 -29.20
CA LEU A 436 -0.81 -7.41 -27.95
C LEU A 436 -0.32 -8.85 -28.14
N LYS A 437 0.80 -9.18 -27.53
CA LYS A 437 1.40 -10.51 -27.48
C LYS A 437 1.79 -10.91 -26.05
N ALA A 438 2.48 -10.04 -25.34
CA ALA A 438 2.99 -10.31 -24.00
C ALA A 438 1.86 -10.33 -22.94
N ILE A 439 0.88 -9.44 -23.03
CA ILE A 439 -0.32 -9.49 -22.18
C ILE A 439 -1.14 -10.77 -22.44
N PRO A 440 -1.47 -11.16 -23.68
CA PRO A 440 -2.05 -12.47 -23.98
C PRO A 440 -1.24 -13.65 -23.43
N LEU A 441 0.09 -13.60 -23.53
CA LEU A 441 0.98 -14.63 -22.99
C LEU A 441 0.87 -14.70 -21.45
N ALA A 442 0.87 -13.55 -20.75
CA ALA A 442 0.69 -13.51 -19.31
C ALA A 442 -0.68 -14.06 -18.86
N ILE A 443 -1.74 -13.85 -19.65
CA ILE A 443 -3.07 -14.42 -19.39
C ILE A 443 -3.06 -15.94 -19.64
N ALA A 444 -2.39 -16.43 -20.70
CA ALA A 444 -2.22 -17.86 -20.96
C ALA A 444 -1.47 -18.54 -19.81
N GLY A 445 -0.36 -17.94 -19.37
CA GLY A 445 0.38 -18.38 -18.19
C GLY A 445 -0.46 -18.43 -16.92
N TRP A 446 -1.34 -17.45 -16.70
CA TRP A 446 -2.27 -17.50 -15.55
C TRP A 446 -3.26 -18.66 -15.65
N CYS A 447 -3.84 -18.92 -16.83
CA CYS A 447 -4.68 -20.09 -17.04
C CYS A 447 -3.90 -21.40 -16.81
N ARG A 448 -2.63 -21.44 -17.23
CA ARG A 448 -1.72 -22.57 -17.00
C ARG A 448 -1.41 -22.77 -15.51
N TYR A 449 -1.18 -21.68 -14.76
CA TYR A 449 -0.98 -21.68 -13.31
C TYR A 449 -2.18 -22.30 -12.55
N LEU A 450 -3.41 -22.04 -12.99
CA LEU A 450 -4.63 -22.57 -12.38
C LEU A 450 -4.69 -24.12 -12.39
N ILE A 451 -3.98 -24.80 -13.28
CA ILE A 451 -3.88 -26.28 -13.30
C ILE A 451 -3.15 -26.80 -12.05
N GLY A 452 -2.22 -26.01 -11.45
CA GLY A 452 -1.49 -26.38 -10.25
C GLY A 452 -0.38 -27.42 -10.48
N VAL A 453 0.18 -27.42 -11.68
CA VAL A 453 1.34 -28.24 -12.08
C VAL A 453 2.40 -27.30 -12.65
N ASP A 454 3.63 -27.39 -12.19
CA ASP A 454 4.74 -26.55 -12.64
C ASP A 454 5.30 -26.96 -14.02
N ASP A 455 6.34 -26.28 -14.48
CA ASP A 455 6.97 -26.57 -15.76
C ASP A 455 7.78 -27.88 -15.75
N ASN A 456 8.11 -28.42 -14.57
CA ASN A 456 8.74 -29.75 -14.45
C ASN A 456 7.72 -30.89 -14.41
N GLY A 457 6.42 -30.59 -14.39
CA GLY A 457 5.35 -31.57 -14.26
C GLY A 457 5.01 -31.93 -12.81
N GLU A 458 5.53 -31.17 -11.84
CA GLU A 458 5.28 -31.38 -10.41
C GLU A 458 4.09 -30.54 -9.91
N LYS A 459 3.31 -31.09 -9.00
CA LYS A 459 2.19 -30.37 -8.38
C LYS A 459 2.69 -29.32 -7.41
N PHE A 460 2.09 -28.13 -7.44
CA PHE A 460 2.32 -27.08 -6.45
C PHE A 460 1.01 -26.53 -5.89
N GLU A 461 1.08 -25.94 -4.70
CA GLU A 461 -0.07 -25.27 -4.08
C GLU A 461 -0.25 -23.88 -4.68
N ARG A 462 -1.45 -23.62 -5.20
CA ARG A 462 -1.83 -22.30 -5.72
C ARG A 462 -2.18 -21.35 -4.59
N SER A 463 -1.87 -20.07 -4.78
CA SER A 463 -2.21 -19.02 -3.84
C SER A 463 -3.72 -18.87 -3.69
N SER A 464 -4.17 -18.39 -2.54
CA SER A 464 -5.59 -18.17 -2.28
C SER A 464 -6.22 -17.21 -3.30
N ASP A 465 -7.43 -17.55 -3.75
CA ASP A 465 -8.18 -16.75 -4.71
C ASP A 465 -9.69 -17.06 -4.53
N PRO A 466 -10.57 -16.05 -4.46
CA PRO A 466 -12.01 -16.27 -4.28
C PRO A 466 -12.65 -17.14 -5.36
N MET A 467 -12.13 -17.11 -6.59
CA MET A 467 -12.63 -17.90 -7.71
C MET A 467 -11.86 -19.20 -7.94
N LEU A 468 -10.89 -19.54 -7.10
CA LEU A 468 -9.99 -20.67 -7.33
C LEU A 468 -10.74 -21.98 -7.56
N CYS A 469 -11.73 -22.30 -6.73
CA CYS A 469 -12.51 -23.53 -6.85
C CYS A 469 -13.26 -23.60 -8.19
N GLU A 470 -13.94 -22.51 -8.57
CA GLU A 470 -14.70 -22.43 -9.83
C GLU A 470 -13.78 -22.57 -11.04
N LEU A 471 -12.69 -21.79 -11.08
CA LEU A 471 -11.74 -21.80 -12.19
C LEU A 471 -11.01 -23.14 -12.34
N THR A 472 -10.68 -23.76 -11.22
CA THR A 472 -10.04 -25.09 -11.20
C THR A 472 -11.01 -26.17 -11.71
N ASP A 473 -12.28 -26.10 -11.33
CA ASP A 473 -13.28 -27.07 -11.80
C ASP A 473 -13.48 -27.02 -13.32
N ILE A 474 -13.41 -25.82 -13.92
CA ILE A 474 -13.44 -25.64 -15.37
C ILE A 474 -12.25 -26.37 -16.06
N LEU A 475 -11.08 -26.35 -15.42
CA LEU A 475 -9.83 -26.86 -16.00
C LEU A 475 -9.47 -28.29 -15.56
N LYS A 476 -10.26 -28.95 -14.73
CA LYS A 476 -9.92 -30.21 -14.05
C LYS A 476 -9.60 -31.39 -14.98
N GLU A 477 -10.16 -31.39 -16.19
CA GLU A 477 -9.93 -32.45 -17.18
C GLU A 477 -8.67 -32.23 -18.02
N ILE A 478 -7.99 -31.09 -17.84
CA ILE A 478 -6.78 -30.77 -18.61
C ILE A 478 -5.56 -31.36 -17.91
N GLU A 479 -4.81 -32.17 -18.67
CA GLU A 479 -3.57 -32.81 -18.20
C GLU A 479 -2.36 -32.23 -18.93
N VAL A 480 -1.36 -31.79 -18.19
CA VAL A 480 -0.05 -31.38 -18.74
C VAL A 480 0.63 -32.58 -19.38
N GLY A 481 1.12 -32.42 -20.59
CA GLY A 481 1.69 -33.50 -21.41
C GLY A 481 0.65 -34.20 -22.31
N LYS A 482 -0.64 -33.79 -22.21
CA LYS A 482 -1.72 -34.33 -23.06
C LYS A 482 -2.56 -33.17 -23.62
N PRO A 483 -2.06 -32.40 -24.58
CA PRO A 483 -2.73 -31.22 -25.11
C PRO A 483 -4.10 -31.52 -25.76
N GLU A 484 -4.36 -32.78 -26.13
CA GLU A 484 -5.64 -33.28 -26.64
C GLU A 484 -6.77 -33.24 -25.57
N THR A 485 -6.45 -33.13 -24.28
CA THR A 485 -7.43 -32.96 -23.19
C THR A 485 -8.03 -31.54 -23.18
N TYR A 486 -7.38 -30.62 -23.86
CA TYR A 486 -7.94 -29.30 -24.09
C TYR A 486 -8.95 -29.31 -25.23
N THR A 487 -10.20 -29.07 -24.93
CA THR A 487 -11.33 -29.09 -25.89
C THR A 487 -12.08 -27.75 -25.94
N GLY A 488 -11.45 -26.65 -25.43
CA GLY A 488 -12.04 -25.31 -25.46
C GLY A 488 -12.52 -24.81 -24.09
N GLN A 489 -12.07 -25.41 -22.98
CA GLN A 489 -12.47 -25.05 -21.62
C GLN A 489 -12.19 -23.58 -21.28
N LEU A 490 -11.11 -22.98 -21.85
CA LEU A 490 -10.79 -21.58 -21.60
C LEU A 490 -11.85 -20.59 -22.08
N LYS A 491 -12.73 -21.00 -23.01
CA LYS A 491 -13.75 -20.10 -23.52
C LYS A 491 -14.61 -19.49 -22.41
N THR A 492 -14.97 -20.29 -21.43
CA THR A 492 -15.76 -19.83 -20.26
C THR A 492 -15.00 -18.79 -19.45
N ILE A 493 -13.69 -18.96 -19.29
CA ILE A 493 -12.83 -18.03 -18.53
C ILE A 493 -12.60 -16.74 -19.33
N LEU A 494 -12.16 -16.88 -20.59
CA LEU A 494 -11.73 -15.74 -21.41
C LEU A 494 -12.89 -14.84 -21.89
N SER A 495 -14.12 -15.37 -21.93
CA SER A 495 -15.34 -14.57 -22.20
C SER A 495 -15.93 -13.94 -20.93
N ASN A 496 -15.37 -14.21 -19.75
CA ASN A 496 -15.93 -13.72 -18.49
C ASN A 496 -15.59 -12.25 -18.24
N LYS A 497 -16.55 -11.37 -18.52
CA LYS A 497 -16.43 -9.92 -18.32
C LYS A 497 -16.24 -9.50 -16.85
N ASN A 498 -16.61 -10.35 -15.88
CA ASN A 498 -16.37 -10.07 -14.47
C ASN A 498 -14.88 -10.24 -14.09
N ILE A 499 -14.16 -11.10 -14.83
CA ILE A 499 -12.71 -11.32 -14.62
C ILE A 499 -11.90 -10.23 -15.35
N PHE A 500 -12.15 -10.04 -16.66
CA PHE A 500 -11.30 -9.18 -17.51
C PHE A 500 -11.90 -7.81 -17.80
N GLY A 501 -13.14 -7.53 -17.40
CA GLY A 501 -13.83 -6.30 -17.78
C GLY A 501 -14.29 -6.25 -19.25
N SER A 502 -13.97 -7.28 -20.05
CA SER A 502 -14.34 -7.44 -21.47
C SER A 502 -14.32 -8.92 -21.85
N ASP A 503 -14.92 -9.26 -22.97
CA ASP A 503 -14.76 -10.58 -23.61
C ASP A 503 -13.48 -10.54 -24.45
N LEU A 504 -12.53 -11.44 -24.19
CA LEU A 504 -11.22 -11.44 -24.87
C LEU A 504 -11.30 -11.94 -26.32
N TYR A 505 -12.36 -12.67 -26.70
CA TYR A 505 -12.62 -13.02 -28.12
C TYR A 505 -13.14 -11.81 -28.87
N GLU A 506 -14.07 -11.04 -28.27
CA GLU A 506 -14.54 -9.76 -28.84
C GLU A 506 -13.38 -8.77 -28.98
N ALA A 507 -12.42 -8.76 -28.04
CA ALA A 507 -11.21 -7.95 -28.10
C ALA A 507 -10.20 -8.43 -29.16
N GLY A 508 -10.40 -9.63 -29.75
CA GLY A 508 -9.58 -10.18 -30.84
C GLY A 508 -8.37 -10.98 -30.41
N ILE A 509 -8.19 -11.28 -29.12
CA ILE A 509 -7.02 -11.99 -28.55
C ILE A 509 -7.33 -13.35 -27.95
N GLY A 510 -8.59 -13.74 -27.78
CA GLY A 510 -8.98 -14.99 -27.14
C GLY A 510 -8.37 -16.23 -27.81
N ASN A 511 -8.39 -16.32 -29.13
CA ASN A 511 -7.82 -17.43 -29.89
C ASN A 511 -6.29 -17.50 -29.73
N LEU A 512 -5.59 -16.37 -29.67
CA LEU A 512 -4.15 -16.32 -29.43
C LEU A 512 -3.79 -16.85 -28.04
N ILE A 513 -4.58 -16.46 -27.02
CA ILE A 513 -4.40 -16.97 -25.65
C ILE A 513 -4.59 -18.49 -25.59
N GLU A 514 -5.62 -19.03 -26.27
CA GLU A 514 -5.80 -20.49 -26.37
C GLU A 514 -4.63 -21.19 -27.06
N GLU A 515 -4.09 -20.61 -28.14
CA GLU A 515 -2.94 -21.14 -28.83
C GLU A 515 -1.71 -21.21 -27.91
N MET A 516 -1.40 -20.12 -27.20
CA MET A 516 -0.31 -20.05 -26.24
C MET A 516 -0.50 -21.07 -25.10
N PHE A 517 -1.71 -21.14 -24.53
CA PHE A 517 -2.05 -22.09 -23.48
C PHE A 517 -1.86 -23.55 -23.93
N LYS A 518 -2.30 -23.91 -25.14
CA LYS A 518 -2.08 -25.25 -25.71
C LYS A 518 -0.61 -25.61 -25.81
N LYS A 519 0.23 -24.63 -26.15
CA LYS A 519 1.69 -24.84 -26.17
C LYS A 519 2.23 -25.06 -24.77
N GLU A 520 1.78 -24.27 -23.77
CA GLU A 520 2.24 -24.38 -22.38
C GLU A 520 1.85 -25.68 -21.67
N ILE A 521 0.79 -26.35 -22.12
CA ILE A 521 0.39 -27.68 -21.59
C ILE A 521 0.95 -28.86 -22.34
N ALA A 522 1.68 -28.65 -23.43
CA ALA A 522 2.06 -29.72 -24.36
C ALA A 522 2.95 -30.81 -23.74
N GLU A 523 3.89 -30.42 -22.89
CA GLU A 523 4.83 -31.32 -22.21
C GLU A 523 5.48 -30.60 -21.01
N PRO A 524 6.17 -31.30 -20.10
CA PRO A 524 7.08 -30.68 -19.15
C PRO A 524 8.17 -29.86 -19.88
N GLY A 525 8.47 -28.64 -19.37
CA GLY A 525 9.38 -27.69 -20.03
C GLY A 525 8.70 -26.80 -21.10
N ALA A 526 7.42 -27.00 -21.38
CA ALA A 526 6.70 -26.30 -22.43
C ALA A 526 6.43 -24.83 -22.10
N VAL A 527 6.29 -24.47 -20.83
CA VAL A 527 6.14 -23.05 -20.41
C VAL A 527 7.39 -22.26 -20.80
N ARG A 528 8.57 -22.76 -20.47
CA ARG A 528 9.85 -22.15 -20.88
C ARG A 528 10.01 -22.06 -22.39
N LYS A 529 9.62 -23.09 -23.12
CA LYS A 529 9.67 -23.11 -24.60
C LYS A 529 8.74 -22.05 -25.19
N THR A 530 7.52 -21.91 -24.65
CA THR A 530 6.53 -20.96 -25.12
C THR A 530 6.99 -19.52 -24.85
N LEU A 531 7.54 -19.24 -23.67
CA LEU A 531 8.16 -17.93 -23.38
C LEU A 531 9.23 -17.58 -24.42
N LYS A 532 10.14 -18.50 -24.74
CA LYS A 532 11.19 -18.30 -25.76
C LYS A 532 10.66 -18.07 -27.18
N GLU A 533 9.53 -18.68 -27.50
CA GLU A 533 8.93 -18.58 -28.84
C GLU A 533 8.26 -17.22 -29.05
N TYR A 534 7.61 -16.69 -28.02
CA TYR A 534 6.80 -15.46 -28.15
C TYR A 534 7.54 -14.18 -27.74
N LEU A 535 8.68 -14.29 -27.05
CA LEU A 535 9.53 -13.16 -26.61
C LEU A 535 10.86 -13.14 -27.36
#